data_d3595d3ea6b7371f888eb7880937a568
#
_entry.id   d3595d3ea6b7371f888eb7880937a568
#
_cell.length_a   1.000
_cell.length_b   1.000
_cell.length_c   1.000
_cell.angle_alpha   90.00
_cell.angle_beta   90.00
_cell.angle_gamma   90.00
#
_symmetry.space_group_name_H-M   'P 1'
#
loop_
_entity.id
_entity.type
_entity.pdbx_description
1 polymer ?
#
loop_
_entity_poly.entity_id
_entity_poly.type
_entity_poly.pdbx_seq_one_letter_code
_entity_poly.pdbx_strand_id
1 'polypeptide(L)'
;MKMPLSAVLLWSAVSGAALADTLPALIDTANPARPARAVPTPQPQADDAPRVNVPKSAAALTPDTPIRVGHIQFIGGTVYSLKSLLAPFRPLAGKTVPLKTIVRLATEITERYRADGYPLSYAWLPDDNFHNGTIKIVLVEGYVAHSDVKSNNPRTAERLTRLATRIMQEKPLRQETFERHSILMTRTPNTKVDASAQLPKNIYGAGVMQVQATEPRIWDLSSTLDARKGQNMALVNGSLSNLTSYGDQLGIATLVPLDSDTDKTYFGLNWQQFLNDDGLSMQLKGSYYRDDPSDYDPLLYLPNDITLEARKKATQYTGGASLSYPLILTRKKQLGVTGGIDYSDRRNDYDLRARGFGETLDLPGESQHVRYPALEFGVNGLREWEKTSVSGRLTLRQGVDALGASASPSRGTDLDFTLWKSNLDAAWLVAEKWRLSGALEGAWSDNDLPETERVSFGAQRFGRGYPDGEASGDYGYGGQIELRYLHMRKESTWLSTVQPYLLADTARTRFNQPAFRGQTLGSVAGGVMFGDNRHYSLTLEAARPTGDLPSDASRRDWRYSLTVSWNFNNLR
;
A
#
# COMPACT_ATOMS: atom_id res chain seq x y z
N MET A 1 -5.70 17.84 33.57
CA MET A 1 -6.68 16.94 32.95
C MET A 1 -5.96 16.23 31.81
N LYS A 2 -5.47 14.99 32.07
CA LYS A 2 -4.73 14.18 31.07
C LYS A 2 -5.75 13.54 30.14
N MET A 3 -5.84 14.01 28.91
CA MET A 3 -6.60 13.31 27.87
C MET A 3 -5.90 12.00 27.54
N PRO A 4 -6.62 10.90 27.36
CA PRO A 4 -6.02 9.63 26.97
C PRO A 4 -5.47 9.71 25.56
N LEU A 5 -4.27 9.16 25.36
CA LEU A 5 -3.51 9.09 24.10
C LEU A 5 -4.30 8.52 22.91
N SER A 6 -5.38 7.80 23.17
CA SER A 6 -6.27 7.17 22.20
C SER A 6 -7.08 8.13 21.31
N ALA A 7 -7.29 9.38 21.74
CA ALA A 7 -8.07 10.35 20.96
C ALA A 7 -7.25 11.07 19.87
N VAL A 8 -5.92 11.08 19.99
CA VAL A 8 -5.00 11.75 19.05
C VAL A 8 -4.67 10.86 17.84
N LEU A 9 -4.85 9.55 17.99
CA LEU A 9 -4.49 8.54 17.00
C LEU A 9 -5.61 8.20 16.01
N LEU A 10 -6.85 8.52 16.33
CA LEU A 10 -8.02 8.25 15.49
C LEU A 10 -8.13 9.14 14.25
N TRP A 11 -7.45 10.29 14.21
CA TRP A 11 -7.58 11.25 13.09
C TRP A 11 -6.51 11.09 12.01
N SER A 12 -5.40 10.44 12.28
CA SER A 12 -4.36 10.18 11.27
C SER A 12 -4.53 8.85 10.53
N ALA A 13 -5.38 7.96 11.05
CA ALA A 13 -5.55 6.60 10.53
C ALA A 13 -6.42 6.48 9.27
N VAL A 14 -7.27 7.48 8.99
CA VAL A 14 -8.30 7.36 7.94
C VAL A 14 -7.84 7.87 6.57
N SER A 15 -6.85 8.77 6.53
CA SER A 15 -6.47 9.43 5.26
C SER A 15 -5.25 8.84 4.54
N GLY A 16 -4.44 8.01 5.17
CA GLY A 16 -3.19 7.53 4.56
C GLY A 16 -3.31 6.21 3.79
N ALA A 17 -4.11 5.26 4.26
CA ALA A 17 -4.15 3.93 3.66
C ALA A 17 -5.09 3.84 2.45
N ALA A 18 -6.21 4.56 2.45
CA ALA A 18 -7.13 4.60 1.32
C ALA A 18 -6.58 5.46 0.16
N LEU A 19 -5.76 6.47 0.45
CA LEU A 19 -5.13 7.32 -0.56
C LEU A 19 -3.84 6.70 -1.13
N ALA A 20 -3.14 5.85 -0.39
CA ALA A 20 -1.92 5.21 -0.88
C ALA A 20 -2.20 4.17 -1.97
N ASP A 21 -3.38 3.57 -1.99
CA ASP A 21 -3.80 2.61 -3.03
C ASP A 21 -4.49 3.28 -4.24
N THR A 22 -4.88 4.55 -4.14
CA THR A 22 -5.69 5.23 -5.17
C THR A 22 -5.01 6.40 -5.89
N LEU A 23 -3.91 6.95 -5.35
CA LEU A 23 -3.13 7.92 -6.08
C LEU A 23 -2.11 7.17 -6.94
N PRO A 24 -2.18 7.25 -8.27
CA PRO A 24 -1.06 6.88 -9.09
C PRO A 24 0.08 7.77 -8.61
N ALA A 25 1.08 7.12 -8.11
CA ALA A 25 2.31 7.74 -7.74
C ALA A 25 2.90 8.46 -8.95
N LEU A 26 3.71 9.47 -8.71
CA LEU A 26 4.38 10.26 -9.74
C LEU A 26 4.92 9.38 -10.85
N ILE A 27 4.68 9.80 -12.08
CA ILE A 27 5.12 9.05 -13.26
C ILE A 27 6.63 9.09 -13.30
N ASP A 28 7.24 7.92 -13.37
CA ASP A 28 8.61 7.75 -13.80
C ASP A 28 8.67 8.15 -15.28
N THR A 29 9.28 9.29 -15.59
CA THR A 29 9.34 9.78 -16.97
C THR A 29 10.23 8.94 -17.87
N ALA A 30 11.14 8.16 -17.30
CA ALA A 30 11.89 7.14 -18.04
C ALA A 30 11.03 5.90 -18.33
N ASN A 31 10.04 5.62 -17.48
CA ASN A 31 9.06 4.56 -17.69
C ASN A 31 7.70 4.93 -17.05
N PRO A 32 6.86 5.69 -17.77
CA PRO A 32 5.60 6.21 -17.25
C PRO A 32 4.57 5.13 -16.88
N ALA A 33 4.79 3.88 -17.29
CA ALA A 33 3.99 2.74 -16.86
C ALA A 33 4.33 2.29 -15.43
N ARG A 34 5.37 2.83 -14.80
CA ARG A 34 5.74 2.53 -13.41
C ARG A 34 5.20 3.59 -12.47
N PRO A 35 4.29 3.25 -11.57
CA PRO A 35 3.90 4.16 -10.51
C PRO A 35 5.09 4.40 -9.58
N ALA A 36 5.36 5.67 -9.19
CA ALA A 36 6.25 5.97 -8.09
C ALA A 36 5.64 5.42 -6.79
N ARG A 37 6.47 5.06 -5.83
CA ARG A 37 6.07 4.30 -4.67
C ARG A 37 5.75 5.20 -3.48
N ALA A 38 4.55 5.10 -2.93
CA ALA A 38 4.28 5.64 -1.62
C ALA A 38 4.95 4.75 -0.55
N VAL A 39 5.79 5.32 0.31
CA VAL A 39 6.31 4.59 1.47
C VAL A 39 5.16 4.40 2.45
N PRO A 40 4.81 3.16 2.84
CA PRO A 40 3.77 2.92 3.83
C PRO A 40 4.10 3.67 5.12
N THR A 41 3.19 4.49 5.58
CA THR A 41 3.32 5.11 6.89
C THR A 41 2.82 4.10 7.91
N PRO A 42 3.61 3.68 8.92
CA PRO A 42 3.09 2.89 10.01
C PRO A 42 1.96 3.67 10.65
N GLN A 43 0.76 3.15 10.58
CA GLN A 43 -0.36 3.67 11.34
C GLN A 43 -0.31 2.98 12.70
N PRO A 44 -0.26 3.71 13.82
CA PRO A 44 -0.54 3.13 15.11
C PRO A 44 -1.98 2.61 15.03
N GLN A 45 -2.13 1.30 14.94
CA GLN A 45 -3.45 0.70 15.01
C GLN A 45 -3.99 0.95 16.41
N ALA A 46 -5.11 1.69 16.48
CA ALA A 46 -5.95 1.60 17.65
C ALA A 46 -6.30 0.11 17.82
N ASP A 47 -6.23 -0.37 19.04
CA ASP A 47 -6.55 -1.75 19.42
C ASP A 47 -8.08 -1.91 19.39
N ASP A 48 -8.67 -1.70 18.19
CA ASP A 48 -10.10 -1.76 17.88
C ASP A 48 -10.57 -3.19 17.57
N ALA A 49 -9.81 -4.20 18.04
CA ALA A 49 -10.43 -5.48 18.24
C ALA A 49 -11.65 -5.24 19.16
N PRO A 50 -12.86 -5.70 18.78
CA PRO A 50 -14.05 -5.49 19.60
C PRO A 50 -13.73 -5.96 21.01
N ARG A 51 -13.61 -5.00 21.94
CA ARG A 51 -13.33 -5.31 23.34
C ARG A 51 -14.58 -5.93 23.91
N VAL A 52 -14.45 -7.19 24.25
CA VAL A 52 -15.50 -7.94 24.92
C VAL A 52 -15.61 -7.38 26.34
N ASN A 53 -16.58 -6.52 26.61
CA ASN A 53 -17.01 -6.27 27.97
C ASN A 53 -17.83 -7.47 28.43
N VAL A 54 -17.17 -8.45 29.05
CA VAL A 54 -17.86 -9.56 29.70
C VAL A 54 -18.88 -8.95 30.66
N PRO A 55 -20.15 -9.33 30.60
CA PRO A 55 -21.13 -8.89 31.60
C PRO A 55 -20.55 -9.17 32.97
N LYS A 56 -20.50 -8.15 33.85
CA LYS A 56 -20.11 -8.39 35.23
C LYS A 56 -21.11 -9.40 35.78
N SER A 57 -20.60 -10.50 36.34
CA SER A 57 -21.44 -11.43 37.09
C SER A 57 -22.24 -10.62 38.11
N ALA A 58 -23.57 -10.63 38.00
CA ALA A 58 -24.44 -9.86 38.88
C ALA A 58 -24.60 -10.54 40.24
N ALA A 59 -23.64 -11.34 40.66
CA ALA A 59 -23.69 -11.99 41.95
C ALA A 59 -23.65 -10.93 43.08
N ALA A 60 -24.67 -10.90 43.86
CA ALA A 60 -24.71 -10.18 45.16
C ALA A 60 -23.68 -10.71 46.18
N LEU A 61 -22.76 -11.58 45.73
CA LEU A 61 -21.73 -12.21 46.53
C LEU A 61 -20.43 -11.40 46.47
N THR A 62 -19.77 -11.30 47.60
CA THR A 62 -18.48 -10.65 47.70
C THR A 62 -17.39 -11.54 47.08
N PRO A 63 -16.28 -10.96 46.54
CA PRO A 63 -15.18 -11.73 45.95
C PRO A 63 -14.55 -12.78 46.88
N ASP A 64 -14.65 -12.59 48.18
CA ASP A 64 -14.11 -13.49 49.19
C ASP A 64 -15.12 -14.50 49.74
N THR A 65 -16.36 -14.49 49.23
CA THR A 65 -17.38 -15.48 49.63
C THR A 65 -16.84 -16.91 49.43
N PRO A 66 -16.86 -17.77 50.47
CA PRO A 66 -16.37 -19.16 50.39
C PRO A 66 -17.34 -20.02 49.58
N ILE A 67 -16.82 -20.63 48.52
CA ILE A 67 -17.57 -21.52 47.61
C ILE A 67 -17.00 -22.94 47.71
N ARG A 68 -17.82 -23.93 48.03
CA ARG A 68 -17.42 -25.34 47.98
C ARG A 68 -17.46 -25.86 46.56
N VAL A 69 -16.34 -26.40 46.07
CA VAL A 69 -16.21 -26.95 44.71
C VAL A 69 -16.60 -28.44 44.77
N GLY A 70 -17.88 -28.75 44.61
CA GLY A 70 -18.37 -30.13 44.53
C GLY A 70 -18.42 -30.65 43.10
N HIS A 71 -19.24 -30.06 42.27
CA HIS A 71 -19.40 -30.42 40.87
C HIS A 71 -19.29 -29.18 39.97
N ILE A 72 -18.63 -29.34 38.82
CA ILE A 72 -18.52 -28.27 37.83
C ILE A 72 -19.27 -28.70 36.59
N GLN A 73 -20.23 -27.86 36.19
CA GLN A 73 -21.04 -28.03 35.01
C GLN A 73 -20.74 -26.94 33.99
N PHE A 74 -20.25 -27.36 32.83
CA PHE A 74 -20.16 -26.47 31.66
C PHE A 74 -21.45 -26.56 30.85
N ILE A 75 -22.00 -25.40 30.48
CA ILE A 75 -23.22 -25.28 29.68
C ILE A 75 -22.83 -24.59 28.35
N GLY A 76 -23.09 -25.24 27.23
CA GLY A 76 -22.66 -24.77 25.90
C GLY A 76 -21.20 -25.08 25.64
N GLY A 77 -20.67 -24.49 24.54
CA GLY A 77 -19.30 -24.65 24.10
C GLY A 77 -19.05 -25.91 23.27
N THR A 78 -18.46 -25.72 22.09
CA THR A 78 -18.10 -26.77 21.15
C THR A 78 -16.62 -26.76 20.76
N VAL A 79 -15.92 -25.64 21.00
CA VAL A 79 -14.52 -25.43 20.61
C VAL A 79 -13.57 -26.26 21.49
N TYR A 80 -13.83 -26.36 22.77
CA TYR A 80 -12.94 -27.05 23.72
C TYR A 80 -13.51 -28.35 24.26
N SER A 81 -12.65 -29.37 24.41
CA SER A 81 -13.04 -30.60 25.07
C SER A 81 -13.27 -30.38 26.56
N LEU A 82 -14.27 -31.10 27.12
CA LEU A 82 -14.58 -31.05 28.56
C LEU A 82 -13.34 -31.37 29.44
N LYS A 83 -12.49 -32.30 28.99
CA LYS A 83 -11.24 -32.65 29.68
C LYS A 83 -10.30 -31.45 29.81
N SER A 84 -10.17 -30.63 28.75
CA SER A 84 -9.30 -29.45 28.76
C SER A 84 -9.88 -28.32 29.63
N LEU A 85 -11.19 -28.15 29.65
CA LEU A 85 -11.91 -27.17 30.46
C LEU A 85 -11.86 -27.51 31.96
N LEU A 86 -11.97 -28.80 32.32
CA LEU A 86 -11.90 -29.25 33.70
C LEU A 86 -10.51 -29.25 34.29
N ALA A 87 -9.44 -29.28 33.47
CA ALA A 87 -8.07 -29.41 33.94
C ALA A 87 -7.68 -28.37 35.01
N PRO A 88 -7.97 -27.05 34.88
CA PRO A 88 -7.64 -26.04 35.89
C PRO A 88 -8.43 -26.18 37.19
N PHE A 89 -9.59 -26.84 37.17
CA PHE A 89 -10.48 -26.99 38.32
C PHE A 89 -10.21 -28.26 39.14
N ARG A 90 -9.55 -29.27 38.56
CA ARG A 90 -9.26 -30.56 39.23
C ARG A 90 -8.60 -30.40 40.60
N PRO A 91 -7.58 -29.49 40.79
CA PRO A 91 -6.94 -29.32 42.09
C PRO A 91 -7.85 -28.75 43.17
N LEU A 92 -9.00 -28.18 42.77
CA LEU A 92 -9.98 -27.54 43.66
C LEU A 92 -11.12 -28.47 44.08
N ALA A 93 -11.24 -29.62 43.46
CA ALA A 93 -12.32 -30.57 43.73
C ALA A 93 -12.41 -30.91 45.22
N GLY A 94 -13.61 -30.80 45.80
CA GLY A 94 -13.88 -31.03 47.22
C GLY A 94 -13.43 -29.92 48.20
N LYS A 95 -12.70 -28.91 47.74
CA LYS A 95 -12.18 -27.83 48.54
C LYS A 95 -13.18 -26.65 48.58
N THR A 96 -13.05 -25.83 49.63
CA THR A 96 -13.72 -24.53 49.74
C THR A 96 -12.73 -23.46 49.34
N VAL A 97 -13.07 -22.65 48.32
CA VAL A 97 -12.22 -21.57 47.79
C VAL A 97 -12.99 -20.25 47.72
N PRO A 98 -12.35 -19.07 47.78
CA PRO A 98 -13.05 -17.82 47.61
C PRO A 98 -13.57 -17.68 46.18
N LEU A 99 -14.74 -17.03 46.01
CA LEU A 99 -15.40 -16.82 44.71
C LEU A 99 -14.46 -16.24 43.66
N LYS A 100 -13.57 -15.32 44.01
CA LYS A 100 -12.55 -14.73 43.14
C LYS A 100 -11.70 -15.76 42.42
N THR A 101 -11.48 -16.95 43.01
CA THR A 101 -10.72 -18.04 42.37
C THR A 101 -11.50 -18.63 41.20
N ILE A 102 -12.80 -18.82 41.35
CA ILE A 102 -13.67 -19.34 40.29
C ILE A 102 -13.83 -18.32 39.17
N VAL A 103 -14.02 -17.04 39.54
CA VAL A 103 -14.09 -15.92 38.57
C VAL A 103 -12.81 -15.83 37.75
N ARG A 104 -11.64 -15.95 38.39
CA ARG A 104 -10.34 -15.95 37.70
C ARG A 104 -10.25 -17.08 36.67
N LEU A 105 -10.62 -18.31 37.04
CA LEU A 105 -10.59 -19.45 36.13
C LEU A 105 -11.60 -19.29 34.96
N ALA A 106 -12.78 -18.72 35.17
CA ALA A 106 -13.71 -18.38 34.11
C ALA A 106 -13.15 -17.28 33.19
N THR A 107 -12.44 -16.29 33.74
CA THR A 107 -11.76 -15.26 32.97
C THR A 107 -10.62 -15.86 32.13
N GLU A 108 -9.83 -16.80 32.65
CA GLU A 108 -8.79 -17.51 31.92
C GLU A 108 -9.35 -18.29 30.70
N ILE A 109 -10.55 -18.87 30.84
CA ILE A 109 -11.25 -19.51 29.69
C ILE A 109 -11.61 -18.44 28.62
N THR A 110 -12.10 -17.27 29.04
CA THR A 110 -12.41 -16.16 28.12
C THR A 110 -11.15 -15.67 27.41
N GLU A 111 -10.05 -15.50 28.13
CA GLU A 111 -8.75 -15.11 27.55
C GLU A 111 -8.22 -16.17 26.58
N ARG A 112 -8.44 -17.44 26.87
CA ARG A 112 -8.11 -18.54 25.97
C ARG A 112 -8.91 -18.47 24.66
N TYR A 113 -10.24 -18.23 24.72
CA TYR A 113 -11.04 -18.02 23.51
C TYR A 113 -10.48 -16.87 22.66
N ARG A 114 -10.08 -15.77 23.30
CA ARG A 114 -9.49 -14.63 22.60
C ARG A 114 -8.13 -14.96 21.96
N ALA A 115 -7.26 -15.63 22.71
CA ALA A 115 -5.95 -16.06 22.24
C ALA A 115 -6.04 -17.03 21.05
N ASP A 116 -7.07 -17.92 21.07
CA ASP A 116 -7.34 -18.87 20.02
C ASP A 116 -8.18 -18.28 18.85
N GLY A 117 -8.41 -16.95 18.88
CA GLY A 117 -9.01 -16.21 17.77
C GLY A 117 -10.54 -16.19 17.76
N TYR A 118 -11.22 -16.32 18.89
CA TYR A 118 -12.68 -16.24 19.03
C TYR A 118 -13.10 -14.97 19.80
N PRO A 119 -13.13 -13.79 19.17
CA PRO A 119 -13.25 -12.49 19.84
C PRO A 119 -14.62 -12.25 20.50
N LEU A 120 -15.67 -12.92 20.04
CA LEU A 120 -17.03 -12.80 20.57
C LEU A 120 -17.38 -13.89 21.58
N SER A 121 -16.46 -14.81 21.91
CA SER A 121 -16.70 -15.92 22.80
C SER A 121 -16.14 -15.65 24.20
N TYR A 122 -16.88 -16.07 25.24
CA TYR A 122 -16.49 -15.86 26.63
C TYR A 122 -17.14 -16.89 27.57
N ALA A 123 -16.57 -17.04 28.76
CA ALA A 123 -17.14 -17.80 29.85
C ALA A 123 -17.85 -16.86 30.85
N TRP A 124 -18.99 -17.26 31.31
CA TRP A 124 -19.83 -16.47 32.22
C TRP A 124 -20.38 -17.32 33.37
N LEU A 125 -20.49 -16.71 34.56
CA LEU A 125 -21.09 -17.33 35.74
C LEU A 125 -22.50 -16.76 35.92
N PRO A 126 -23.57 -17.58 35.77
CA PRO A 126 -24.96 -17.13 35.92
C PRO A 126 -25.30 -16.80 37.39
N ASP A 127 -26.36 -15.98 37.61
CA ASP A 127 -26.74 -15.49 38.94
C ASP A 127 -27.30 -16.61 39.83
N ASP A 128 -27.92 -17.65 39.22
CA ASP A 128 -28.48 -18.85 39.90
C ASP A 128 -27.40 -19.90 40.21
N ASN A 129 -26.20 -19.49 40.51
CA ASN A 129 -25.03 -20.35 40.69
C ASN A 129 -24.78 -20.76 42.13
N PHE A 130 -23.90 -21.71 42.33
CA PHE A 130 -23.36 -22.17 43.62
C PHE A 130 -24.33 -22.95 44.53
N HIS A 131 -25.46 -23.46 44.03
CA HIS A 131 -26.38 -24.29 44.79
C HIS A 131 -25.83 -25.71 44.95
N ASN A 132 -25.91 -26.26 46.17
CA ASN A 132 -25.52 -27.64 46.52
C ASN A 132 -24.08 -28.03 46.05
N GLY A 133 -23.14 -27.07 46.07
CA GLY A 133 -21.76 -27.29 45.64
C GLY A 133 -21.57 -27.47 44.13
N THR A 134 -22.61 -27.20 43.34
CA THR A 134 -22.52 -27.20 41.88
C THR A 134 -22.15 -25.79 41.38
N ILE A 135 -21.11 -25.70 40.56
CA ILE A 135 -20.65 -24.48 39.92
C ILE A 135 -21.01 -24.59 38.43
N LYS A 136 -21.91 -23.74 37.97
CA LYS A 136 -22.28 -23.64 36.55
C LYS A 136 -21.41 -22.62 35.87
N ILE A 137 -20.79 -22.97 34.73
CA ILE A 137 -20.02 -22.09 33.87
C ILE A 137 -20.64 -22.13 32.48
N VAL A 138 -21.20 -21.03 32.03
CA VAL A 138 -21.79 -20.91 30.69
C VAL A 138 -20.72 -20.47 29.71
N LEU A 139 -20.54 -21.28 28.66
CA LEU A 139 -19.61 -20.94 27.56
C LEU A 139 -20.44 -20.35 26.43
N VAL A 140 -20.31 -19.08 26.21
CA VAL A 140 -20.97 -18.35 25.14
C VAL A 140 -20.04 -18.33 23.93
N GLU A 141 -20.39 -19.08 22.89
CA GLU A 141 -19.67 -19.08 21.60
C GLU A 141 -20.33 -18.09 20.65
N GLY A 142 -19.74 -16.89 20.58
CA GLY A 142 -20.35 -15.76 19.89
C GLY A 142 -20.26 -15.83 18.37
N TYR A 143 -21.32 -15.43 17.71
CA TYR A 143 -21.41 -15.28 16.26
C TYR A 143 -22.27 -14.05 15.90
N VAL A 144 -22.21 -13.59 14.66
CA VAL A 144 -23.07 -12.51 14.14
C VAL A 144 -24.36 -13.14 13.60
N ALA A 145 -25.50 -12.86 14.23
CA ALA A 145 -26.80 -13.36 13.82
C ALA A 145 -27.50 -12.42 12.84
N HIS A 146 -27.22 -11.11 12.92
CA HIS A 146 -27.84 -10.09 12.10
C HIS A 146 -26.84 -8.97 11.80
N SER A 147 -26.94 -8.38 10.59
CA SER A 147 -26.17 -7.21 10.19
C SER A 147 -27.09 -6.07 9.79
N ASP A 148 -26.83 -4.88 10.32
CA ASP A 148 -27.48 -3.61 9.93
C ASP A 148 -26.48 -2.82 9.08
N VAL A 149 -26.74 -2.79 7.76
CA VAL A 149 -25.88 -2.13 6.78
C VAL A 149 -26.56 -0.84 6.32
N LYS A 150 -25.91 0.30 6.55
CA LYS A 150 -26.35 1.63 6.14
C LYS A 150 -25.36 2.24 5.19
N SER A 151 -25.83 2.62 4.00
CA SER A 151 -25.03 3.32 2.99
C SER A 151 -25.93 4.28 2.21
N ASN A 152 -25.34 5.40 1.77
CA ASN A 152 -25.99 6.35 0.88
C ASN A 152 -25.97 5.91 -0.60
N ASN A 153 -25.26 4.83 -0.94
CA ASN A 153 -25.23 4.24 -2.27
C ASN A 153 -25.77 2.80 -2.22
N PRO A 154 -26.85 2.47 -2.96
CA PRO A 154 -27.45 1.13 -2.95
C PRO A 154 -26.49 0.01 -3.41
N ARG A 155 -25.63 0.28 -4.39
CA ARG A 155 -24.65 -0.69 -4.90
C ARG A 155 -23.58 -1.01 -3.85
N THR A 156 -23.11 0.02 -3.16
CA THR A 156 -22.21 -0.13 -2.01
C THR A 156 -22.89 -0.90 -0.88
N ALA A 157 -24.16 -0.59 -0.56
CA ALA A 157 -24.93 -1.35 0.45
C ALA A 157 -25.04 -2.83 0.10
N GLU A 158 -25.32 -3.17 -1.16
CA GLU A 158 -25.39 -4.56 -1.64
C GLU A 158 -24.06 -5.29 -1.45
N ARG A 159 -22.93 -4.68 -1.85
CA ARG A 159 -21.61 -5.24 -1.63
C ARG A 159 -21.33 -5.49 -0.15
N LEU A 160 -21.55 -4.50 0.69
CA LEU A 160 -21.29 -4.60 2.14
C LEU A 160 -22.17 -5.66 2.80
N THR A 161 -23.42 -5.81 2.33
CA THR A 161 -24.33 -6.85 2.79
C THR A 161 -23.81 -8.25 2.44
N ARG A 162 -23.29 -8.47 1.23
CA ARG A 162 -22.66 -9.75 0.86
C ARG A 162 -21.46 -10.07 1.74
N LEU A 163 -20.58 -9.09 1.99
CA LEU A 163 -19.43 -9.27 2.87
C LEU A 163 -19.84 -9.54 4.32
N ALA A 164 -20.88 -8.86 4.83
CA ALA A 164 -21.44 -9.14 6.15
C ALA A 164 -22.03 -10.55 6.24
N THR A 165 -22.67 -11.02 5.17
CA THR A 165 -23.23 -12.39 5.11
C THR A 165 -22.13 -13.44 5.26
N ARG A 166 -20.92 -13.22 4.72
CA ARG A 166 -19.78 -14.12 4.93
C ARG A 166 -19.37 -14.21 6.40
N ILE A 167 -19.40 -13.08 7.13
CA ILE A 167 -19.14 -13.05 8.58
C ILE A 167 -20.24 -13.83 9.34
N MET A 168 -21.50 -13.69 8.94
CA MET A 168 -22.64 -14.33 9.59
C MET A 168 -22.69 -15.86 9.40
N GLN A 169 -22.03 -16.39 8.38
CA GLN A 169 -21.99 -17.82 8.08
C GLN A 169 -21.12 -18.62 9.06
N GLU A 170 -20.19 -17.97 9.78
CA GLU A 170 -19.25 -18.64 10.67
C GLU A 170 -19.73 -18.63 12.13
N LYS A 171 -19.80 -19.83 12.74
CA LYS A 171 -20.28 -20.04 14.13
C LYS A 171 -19.43 -21.09 14.84
N PRO A 172 -18.70 -20.72 15.91
CA PRO A 172 -18.45 -19.36 16.41
C PRO A 172 -17.57 -18.55 15.47
N LEU A 173 -17.72 -17.20 15.52
CA LEU A 173 -16.99 -16.29 14.64
C LEU A 173 -15.49 -16.26 14.99
N ARG A 174 -14.64 -16.45 13.98
CA ARG A 174 -13.20 -16.28 14.09
C ARG A 174 -12.77 -14.85 13.79
N GLN A 175 -11.73 -14.40 14.46
CA GLN A 175 -11.14 -13.09 14.24
C GLN A 175 -10.61 -12.93 12.80
N GLU A 176 -10.01 -13.96 12.24
CA GLU A 176 -9.51 -13.92 10.86
C GLU A 176 -10.61 -13.65 9.84
N THR A 177 -11.76 -14.31 9.97
CA THR A 177 -12.92 -14.11 9.09
C THR A 177 -13.50 -12.71 9.26
N PHE A 178 -13.64 -12.25 10.51
CA PHE A 178 -14.11 -10.90 10.81
C PHE A 178 -13.16 -9.84 10.24
N GLU A 179 -11.86 -9.95 10.49
CA GLU A 179 -10.85 -9.00 9.98
C GLU A 179 -10.80 -9.01 8.46
N ARG A 180 -10.76 -10.19 7.82
CA ARG A 180 -10.74 -10.32 6.36
C ARG A 180 -11.87 -9.54 5.70
N HIS A 181 -13.11 -9.83 6.09
CA HIS A 181 -14.26 -9.22 5.44
C HIS A 181 -14.46 -7.76 5.85
N SER A 182 -14.11 -7.38 7.08
CA SER A 182 -14.10 -5.97 7.50
C SER A 182 -13.07 -5.16 6.70
N ILE A 183 -11.86 -5.68 6.46
CA ILE A 183 -10.85 -5.04 5.61
C ILE A 183 -11.34 -4.96 4.16
N LEU A 184 -11.99 -6.01 3.62
CA LEU A 184 -12.58 -5.97 2.28
C LEU A 184 -13.70 -4.93 2.17
N MET A 185 -14.45 -4.68 3.25
CA MET A 185 -15.41 -3.57 3.30
C MET A 185 -14.72 -2.21 3.22
N THR A 186 -13.64 -2.00 3.97
CA THR A 186 -12.88 -0.72 3.93
C THR A 186 -12.13 -0.51 2.60
N ARG A 187 -11.89 -1.57 1.83
CA ARG A 187 -11.33 -1.51 0.48
C ARG A 187 -12.36 -1.20 -0.61
N THR A 188 -13.61 -0.89 -0.24
CA THR A 188 -14.58 -0.37 -1.22
C THR A 188 -14.15 1.03 -1.67
N PRO A 189 -13.94 1.24 -2.98
CA PRO A 189 -13.36 2.48 -3.48
C PRO A 189 -14.16 3.73 -3.08
N ASN A 190 -13.47 4.82 -2.76
CA ASN A 190 -14.04 6.13 -2.41
C ASN A 190 -15.15 6.07 -1.34
N THR A 191 -15.08 5.09 -0.43
CA THR A 191 -16.08 4.85 0.60
C THR A 191 -15.42 4.76 1.97
N LYS A 192 -15.89 5.57 2.90
CA LYS A 192 -15.53 5.43 4.31
C LYS A 192 -16.46 4.42 4.96
N VAL A 193 -15.91 3.31 5.43
CA VAL A 193 -16.67 2.23 6.07
C VAL A 193 -16.25 2.11 7.53
N ASP A 194 -17.23 2.12 8.42
CA ASP A 194 -17.08 1.77 9.84
C ASP A 194 -17.89 0.49 10.10
N ALA A 195 -17.20 -0.56 10.52
CA ALA A 195 -17.77 -1.87 10.75
C ALA A 195 -17.44 -2.34 12.17
N SER A 196 -18.48 -2.58 12.98
CA SER A 196 -18.33 -3.03 14.36
C SER A 196 -19.27 -4.19 14.66
N ALA A 197 -18.81 -5.17 15.45
CA ALA A 197 -19.62 -6.25 15.95
C ALA A 197 -19.92 -6.03 17.44
N GLN A 198 -21.21 -6.06 17.80
CA GLN A 198 -21.64 -6.01 19.19
C GLN A 198 -21.62 -7.41 19.79
N LEU A 199 -21.23 -7.44 21.08
CA LEU A 199 -21.24 -8.67 21.85
C LEU A 199 -22.63 -9.28 21.95
N PRO A 200 -22.67 -10.62 21.95
CA PRO A 200 -23.88 -11.32 22.32
C PRO A 200 -24.37 -10.89 23.71
N LYS A 201 -25.65 -10.55 23.80
CA LYS A 201 -26.31 -10.20 25.07
C LYS A 201 -27.05 -11.39 25.69
N ASN A 202 -27.00 -12.54 25.04
CA ASN A 202 -27.70 -13.75 25.44
C ASN A 202 -26.77 -14.98 25.46
N ILE A 203 -27.20 -16.02 26.14
CA ILE A 203 -26.45 -17.27 26.29
C ILE A 203 -26.29 -18.06 24.97
N TYR A 204 -27.05 -17.70 23.94
CA TYR A 204 -27.01 -18.37 22.63
C TYR A 204 -25.90 -17.80 21.73
N GLY A 205 -25.18 -16.78 22.17
CA GLY A 205 -24.05 -16.22 21.43
C GLY A 205 -24.39 -15.34 20.22
N ALA A 206 -25.68 -14.97 20.06
CA ALA A 206 -26.14 -14.16 18.94
C ALA A 206 -25.76 -12.67 19.12
N GLY A 207 -24.85 -12.17 18.28
CA GLY A 207 -24.43 -10.78 18.20
C GLY A 207 -25.04 -10.05 17.00
N VAL A 208 -24.88 -8.72 16.98
CA VAL A 208 -25.33 -7.86 15.87
C VAL A 208 -24.11 -7.11 15.32
N MET A 209 -23.99 -7.07 14.00
CA MET A 209 -22.99 -6.28 13.29
C MET A 209 -23.62 -4.99 12.78
N GLN A 210 -22.97 -3.87 13.01
CA GLN A 210 -23.32 -2.58 12.44
C GLN A 210 -22.27 -2.17 11.43
N VAL A 211 -22.72 -1.80 10.22
CA VAL A 211 -21.87 -1.31 9.14
C VAL A 211 -22.42 0.03 8.68
N GLN A 212 -21.65 1.08 8.84
CA GLN A 212 -21.97 2.40 8.33
C GLN A 212 -20.99 2.75 7.23
N ALA A 213 -21.52 3.08 6.06
CA ALA A 213 -20.75 3.46 4.90
C ALA A 213 -21.19 4.83 4.41
N THR A 214 -20.22 5.70 4.17
CA THR A 214 -20.44 7.02 3.59
C THR A 214 -19.58 7.13 2.34
N GLU A 215 -20.23 7.32 1.22
CA GLU A 215 -19.62 7.62 -0.08
C GLU A 215 -19.88 9.09 -0.38
N PRO A 216 -18.86 9.97 -0.30
CA PRO A 216 -19.07 11.40 -0.50
C PRO A 216 -19.49 11.70 -1.92
N ARG A 217 -18.94 10.99 -2.91
CA ARG A 217 -19.23 11.10 -4.35
C ARG A 217 -18.78 9.82 -5.04
N ILE A 218 -19.33 9.55 -6.23
CA ILE A 218 -18.89 8.45 -7.10
C ILE A 218 -17.62 8.80 -7.88
N TRP A 219 -17.18 10.04 -7.89
CA TRP A 219 -16.00 10.51 -8.61
C TRP A 219 -14.97 11.11 -7.66
N ASP A 220 -13.71 10.98 -8.03
CA ASP A 220 -12.55 11.59 -7.37
C ASP A 220 -11.71 12.31 -8.41
N LEU A 221 -11.15 13.47 -8.05
CA LEU A 221 -10.24 14.24 -8.88
C LEU A 221 -9.08 14.73 -8.01
N SER A 222 -7.87 14.47 -8.47
CA SER A 222 -6.66 14.96 -7.81
C SER A 222 -5.62 15.41 -8.82
N SER A 223 -4.70 16.27 -8.39
CA SER A 223 -3.54 16.63 -9.19
C SER A 223 -2.28 16.62 -8.34
N THR A 224 -1.16 16.30 -8.97
CA THR A 224 0.16 16.43 -8.37
C THR A 224 1.05 17.21 -9.31
N LEU A 225 1.53 18.35 -8.84
CA LEU A 225 2.55 19.16 -9.48
C LEU A 225 3.92 18.71 -8.98
N ASP A 226 4.83 18.46 -9.89
CA ASP A 226 6.24 18.23 -9.60
C ASP A 226 7.09 19.24 -10.38
N ALA A 227 7.74 20.12 -9.65
CA ALA A 227 8.61 21.16 -10.21
C ALA A 227 10.04 20.93 -9.71
N ARG A 228 10.95 20.68 -10.65
CA ARG A 228 12.38 20.48 -10.43
C ARG A 228 13.19 20.90 -11.64
N LYS A 229 14.49 21.07 -11.46
CA LYS A 229 15.38 21.44 -12.57
C LYS A 229 15.21 20.49 -13.76
N GLY A 230 14.84 21.04 -14.91
CA GLY A 230 14.68 20.31 -16.17
C GLY A 230 13.40 19.48 -16.28
N GLN A 231 12.44 19.67 -15.35
CA GLN A 231 11.21 18.90 -15.37
C GLN A 231 10.10 19.57 -14.54
N ASN A 232 9.17 20.21 -15.23
CA ASN A 232 7.99 20.79 -14.59
C ASN A 232 6.75 20.15 -15.21
N MET A 233 6.01 19.41 -14.41
CA MET A 233 4.83 18.69 -14.90
C MET A 233 3.75 18.60 -13.84
N ALA A 234 2.52 18.49 -14.28
CA ALA A 234 1.38 18.16 -13.45
C ALA A 234 0.76 16.83 -13.90
N LEU A 235 0.53 15.94 -12.96
CA LEU A 235 -0.25 14.74 -13.15
C LEU A 235 -1.68 15.00 -12.66
N VAL A 236 -2.66 14.80 -13.53
CA VAL A 236 -4.08 14.91 -13.19
C VAL A 236 -4.69 13.51 -13.21
N ASN A 237 -5.37 13.17 -12.12
CA ASN A 237 -6.02 11.88 -11.96
C ASN A 237 -7.50 12.09 -11.69
N GLY A 238 -8.33 11.35 -12.42
CA GLY A 238 -9.76 11.25 -12.17
C GLY A 238 -10.17 9.80 -11.97
N SER A 239 -11.15 9.54 -11.13
CA SER A 239 -11.72 8.20 -11.02
C SER A 239 -13.22 8.23 -10.82
N LEU A 240 -13.89 7.16 -11.27
CA LEU A 240 -15.28 6.82 -11.00
C LEU A 240 -15.32 5.53 -10.22
N SER A 241 -16.06 5.49 -9.12
CA SER A 241 -16.09 4.37 -8.19
C SER A 241 -17.51 3.84 -8.01
N ASN A 242 -17.60 2.53 -7.69
CA ASN A 242 -18.85 1.88 -7.33
C ASN A 242 -19.97 2.03 -8.39
N LEU A 243 -19.60 1.92 -9.66
CA LEU A 243 -20.54 1.88 -10.78
C LEU A 243 -21.35 0.58 -10.80
N THR A 244 -20.81 -0.47 -10.18
CA THR A 244 -21.46 -1.77 -9.94
C THR A 244 -21.44 -2.11 -8.45
N SER A 245 -22.10 -3.20 -8.05
CA SER A 245 -22.05 -3.71 -6.68
C SER A 245 -20.80 -4.55 -6.35
N TYR A 246 -19.80 -4.57 -7.23
CA TYR A 246 -18.55 -5.33 -7.04
C TYR A 246 -17.38 -4.46 -6.53
N GLY A 247 -17.63 -3.17 -6.21
CA GLY A 247 -16.58 -2.26 -5.72
C GLY A 247 -15.55 -1.99 -6.81
N ASP A 248 -16.04 -1.64 -7.96
CA ASP A 248 -15.24 -1.27 -9.12
C ASP A 248 -14.75 0.18 -9.05
N GLN A 249 -13.64 0.42 -9.73
CA GLN A 249 -13.07 1.75 -9.92
C GLN A 249 -12.50 1.87 -11.33
N LEU A 250 -12.94 2.89 -12.04
CA LEU A 250 -12.38 3.30 -13.32
C LEU A 250 -11.52 4.55 -13.08
N GLY A 251 -10.23 4.45 -13.32
CA GLY A 251 -9.26 5.54 -13.17
C GLY A 251 -8.74 6.02 -14.51
N ILE A 252 -8.54 7.34 -14.62
CA ILE A 252 -7.92 8.02 -15.76
C ILE A 252 -6.79 8.88 -15.22
N ALA A 253 -5.63 8.84 -15.87
CA ALA A 253 -4.49 9.69 -15.55
C ALA A 253 -3.97 10.38 -16.80
N THR A 254 -3.60 11.66 -16.69
CA THR A 254 -2.95 12.40 -17.76
C THR A 254 -1.84 13.29 -17.23
N LEU A 255 -0.77 13.39 -18.00
CA LEU A 255 0.32 14.32 -17.75
C LEU A 255 0.08 15.63 -18.48
N VAL A 256 0.31 16.73 -17.78
CA VAL A 256 0.28 18.09 -18.33
C VAL A 256 1.66 18.67 -18.16
N PRO A 257 2.46 18.81 -19.26
CA PRO A 257 3.74 19.51 -19.19
C PRO A 257 3.50 20.99 -18.89
N LEU A 258 4.34 21.58 -18.08
CA LEU A 258 4.27 23.00 -17.70
C LEU A 258 5.39 23.81 -18.34
N ASP A 259 6.39 23.16 -18.88
CA ASP A 259 7.47 23.78 -19.67
C ASP A 259 7.11 23.72 -21.15
N SER A 260 7.41 24.82 -21.88
CA SER A 260 7.20 24.94 -23.32
C SER A 260 8.10 24.02 -24.16
N ASP A 261 9.20 23.59 -23.56
CA ASP A 261 10.28 22.84 -24.24
C ASP A 261 10.10 21.32 -24.09
N THR A 262 9.06 20.88 -23.37
CA THR A 262 8.78 19.47 -23.12
C THR A 262 7.48 19.06 -23.77
N ASP A 263 7.53 18.34 -24.88
CA ASP A 263 6.35 17.74 -25.53
C ASP A 263 6.14 16.30 -25.06
N LYS A 264 5.83 16.17 -23.74
CA LYS A 264 5.49 14.89 -23.11
C LYS A 264 4.00 14.74 -22.98
N THR A 265 3.46 13.69 -23.55
CA THR A 265 2.04 13.33 -23.44
C THR A 265 1.93 11.97 -22.77
N TYR A 266 1.10 11.87 -21.76
CA TYR A 266 0.73 10.60 -21.13
C TYR A 266 -0.77 10.53 -20.92
N PHE A 267 -1.34 9.38 -21.25
CA PHE A 267 -2.70 9.03 -20.94
C PHE A 267 -2.74 7.60 -20.42
N GLY A 268 -3.33 7.40 -19.23
CA GLY A 268 -3.51 6.10 -18.61
C GLY A 268 -4.96 5.83 -18.28
N LEU A 269 -5.38 4.59 -18.49
CA LEU A 269 -6.69 4.05 -18.11
C LEU A 269 -6.48 2.84 -17.22
N ASN A 270 -7.22 2.76 -16.12
CA ASN A 270 -7.17 1.63 -15.20
C ASN A 270 -8.59 1.27 -14.76
N TRP A 271 -8.96 0.00 -14.85
CA TRP A 271 -10.19 -0.52 -14.28
C TRP A 271 -9.88 -1.66 -13.33
N GLN A 272 -10.39 -1.54 -12.13
CA GLN A 272 -10.26 -2.55 -11.08
C GLN A 272 -11.63 -2.93 -10.54
N GLN A 273 -11.83 -4.21 -10.27
CA GLN A 273 -13.03 -4.68 -9.56
C GLN A 273 -12.76 -5.96 -8.79
N PHE A 274 -13.56 -6.22 -7.75
CA PHE A 274 -13.57 -7.51 -7.08
C PHE A 274 -14.41 -8.50 -7.86
N LEU A 275 -13.92 -9.73 -7.96
CA LEU A 275 -14.60 -10.84 -8.65
C LEU A 275 -15.38 -11.73 -7.68
N ASN A 276 -15.02 -11.69 -6.39
CA ASN A 276 -15.71 -12.45 -5.35
C ASN A 276 -15.67 -11.72 -4.00
N ASP A 277 -16.36 -12.28 -3.00
CA ASP A 277 -16.44 -11.73 -1.65
C ASP A 277 -15.26 -12.14 -0.75
N ASP A 278 -14.33 -12.97 -1.24
CA ASP A 278 -13.12 -13.37 -0.51
C ASP A 278 -11.90 -12.55 -0.88
N GLY A 279 -12.08 -11.59 -1.81
CA GLY A 279 -11.07 -10.59 -2.15
C GLY A 279 -10.29 -10.85 -3.43
N LEU A 280 -10.67 -11.85 -4.26
CA LEU A 280 -10.15 -11.95 -5.61
C LEU A 280 -10.53 -10.69 -6.40
N SER A 281 -9.55 -10.01 -6.95
CA SER A 281 -9.75 -8.80 -7.74
C SER A 281 -9.07 -8.91 -9.10
N MET A 282 -9.64 -8.22 -10.08
CA MET A 282 -9.11 -8.07 -11.44
C MET A 282 -8.74 -6.61 -11.68
N GLN A 283 -7.65 -6.40 -12.37
CA GLN A 283 -7.24 -5.09 -12.86
C GLN A 283 -6.98 -5.18 -14.37
N LEU A 284 -7.53 -4.24 -15.12
CA LEU A 284 -7.21 -3.97 -16.52
C LEU A 284 -6.55 -2.60 -16.60
N LYS A 285 -5.44 -2.51 -17.33
CA LYS A 285 -4.70 -1.25 -17.50
C LYS A 285 -4.34 -1.05 -18.97
N GLY A 286 -4.31 0.21 -19.38
CA GLY A 286 -3.80 0.62 -20.67
C GLY A 286 -3.16 1.99 -20.56
N SER A 287 -2.09 2.25 -21.31
CA SER A 287 -1.50 3.58 -21.35
C SER A 287 -0.91 3.89 -22.72
N TYR A 288 -0.86 5.17 -22.99
CA TYR A 288 -0.17 5.79 -24.11
C TYR A 288 0.83 6.83 -23.56
N TYR A 289 2.04 6.80 -24.06
CA TYR A 289 3.08 7.78 -23.76
C TYR A 289 3.76 8.23 -25.03
N ARG A 290 4.03 9.53 -25.14
CA ARG A 290 4.85 10.15 -26.18
C ARG A 290 5.79 11.14 -25.52
N ASP A 291 7.05 11.12 -25.98
CA ASP A 291 8.08 12.09 -25.64
C ASP A 291 8.70 12.59 -26.95
N ASP A 292 8.61 13.87 -27.23
CA ASP A 292 9.11 14.50 -28.46
C ASP A 292 9.85 15.80 -28.08
N PRO A 293 11.07 15.67 -27.50
CA PRO A 293 11.83 16.85 -27.07
C PRO A 293 12.20 17.72 -28.28
N SER A 294 12.18 19.03 -28.08
CA SER A 294 12.59 20.00 -29.10
C SER A 294 14.11 20.04 -29.29
N ASP A 295 14.84 19.76 -28.21
CA ASP A 295 16.28 19.92 -28.13
C ASP A 295 17.04 18.66 -28.58
N TYR A 296 18.25 18.91 -29.08
CA TYR A 296 19.21 17.87 -29.41
C TYR A 296 20.29 17.80 -28.35
N ASP A 297 20.53 16.63 -27.83
CA ASP A 297 21.61 16.37 -26.86
C ASP A 297 22.91 16.04 -27.55
N PRO A 298 24.08 16.55 -27.10
CA PRO A 298 25.37 16.19 -27.65
C PRO A 298 25.70 14.73 -27.34
N LEU A 299 25.96 13.95 -28.39
CA LEU A 299 26.37 12.55 -28.30
C LEU A 299 27.89 12.41 -28.24
N LEU A 300 28.58 13.15 -29.10
CA LEU A 300 30.02 13.02 -29.30
C LEU A 300 30.63 14.33 -29.77
N TYR A 301 31.73 14.71 -29.16
CA TYR A 301 32.60 15.81 -29.61
C TYR A 301 33.72 15.25 -30.48
N LEU A 302 33.72 15.63 -31.73
CA LEU A 302 34.73 15.24 -32.71
C LEU A 302 35.81 16.30 -32.84
N PRO A 303 37.01 16.01 -33.40
CA PRO A 303 38.00 17.01 -33.72
C PRO A 303 37.45 18.14 -34.62
N ASN A 304 38.05 19.31 -34.56
CA ASN A 304 37.69 20.51 -35.33
C ASN A 304 36.31 21.12 -34.93
N ASP A 305 35.97 21.11 -33.65
CA ASP A 305 34.74 21.69 -33.09
C ASP A 305 33.42 21.15 -33.72
N ILE A 306 33.47 19.91 -34.21
CA ILE A 306 32.27 19.23 -34.70
C ILE A 306 31.60 18.47 -33.55
N THR A 307 30.33 18.75 -33.33
CA THR A 307 29.50 18.03 -32.36
C THR A 307 28.46 17.18 -33.08
N LEU A 308 28.44 15.89 -32.79
CA LEU A 308 27.33 15.03 -33.17
C LEU A 308 26.25 15.12 -32.12
N GLU A 309 25.04 15.46 -32.52
CA GLU A 309 23.89 15.66 -31.65
C GLU A 309 22.76 14.69 -32.04
N ALA A 310 21.98 14.23 -31.06
CA ALA A 310 20.82 13.41 -31.29
C ALA A 310 19.60 13.94 -30.54
N ARG A 311 18.43 13.72 -31.14
CA ARG A 311 17.15 13.92 -30.53
C ARG A 311 16.41 12.60 -30.55
N LYS A 312 16.04 12.11 -29.36
CA LYS A 312 15.29 10.84 -29.21
C LYS A 312 13.80 11.13 -29.01
N LYS A 313 12.98 10.69 -29.94
CA LYS A 313 11.53 10.66 -29.80
C LYS A 313 11.10 9.26 -29.37
N ALA A 314 10.20 9.19 -28.41
CA ALA A 314 9.69 7.92 -27.94
C ALA A 314 8.16 7.89 -27.98
N THR A 315 7.60 6.78 -28.46
CA THR A 315 6.17 6.49 -28.39
C THR A 315 5.98 5.12 -27.79
N GLN A 316 5.11 4.98 -26.80
CA GLN A 316 4.87 3.71 -26.11
C GLN A 316 3.38 3.48 -25.88
N TYR A 317 2.94 2.27 -26.15
CA TYR A 317 1.64 1.73 -25.78
C TYR A 317 1.83 0.57 -24.81
N THR A 318 1.02 0.52 -23.77
CA THR A 318 0.97 -0.64 -22.87
C THR A 318 -0.46 -1.05 -22.63
N GLY A 319 -0.69 -2.35 -22.48
CA GLY A 319 -1.98 -2.90 -22.11
C GLY A 319 -1.79 -4.15 -21.27
N GLY A 320 -2.63 -4.38 -20.28
CA GLY A 320 -2.46 -5.56 -19.44
C GLY A 320 -3.67 -5.90 -18.60
N ALA A 321 -3.70 -7.14 -18.13
CA ALA A 321 -4.69 -7.68 -17.21
C ALA A 321 -4.00 -8.44 -16.08
N SER A 322 -4.47 -8.28 -14.87
CA SER A 322 -3.95 -9.03 -13.72
C SER A 322 -5.05 -9.44 -12.76
N LEU A 323 -4.81 -10.53 -12.04
CA LEU A 323 -5.63 -11.04 -10.95
C LEU A 323 -4.81 -10.97 -9.67
N SER A 324 -5.42 -10.53 -8.60
CA SER A 324 -4.80 -10.48 -7.27
C SER A 324 -5.68 -11.16 -6.24
N TYR A 325 -5.07 -11.93 -5.35
CA TYR A 325 -5.77 -12.62 -4.27
C TYR A 325 -5.03 -12.48 -2.93
N PRO A 326 -5.70 -11.99 -1.87
CA PRO A 326 -5.12 -11.93 -0.53
C PRO A 326 -5.19 -13.31 0.14
N LEU A 327 -4.06 -13.99 0.26
CA LEU A 327 -3.94 -15.27 0.98
C LEU A 327 -4.21 -15.07 2.47
N ILE A 328 -3.56 -14.06 3.07
CA ILE A 328 -3.75 -13.64 4.45
C ILE A 328 -4.19 -12.18 4.42
N LEU A 329 -5.26 -11.86 5.14
CA LEU A 329 -5.79 -10.51 5.21
C LEU A 329 -6.30 -10.24 6.63
N THR A 330 -5.38 -9.83 7.49
CA THR A 330 -5.65 -9.37 8.85
C THR A 330 -5.08 -7.96 9.03
N ARG A 331 -5.46 -7.27 10.09
CA ARG A 331 -4.99 -5.92 10.36
C ARG A 331 -3.46 -5.84 10.49
N LYS A 332 -2.85 -6.83 11.15
CA LYS A 332 -1.40 -6.85 11.44
C LYS A 332 -0.57 -7.62 10.43
N LYS A 333 -1.22 -8.44 9.57
CA LYS A 333 -0.51 -9.33 8.66
C LYS A 333 -1.30 -9.48 7.37
N GLN A 334 -0.65 -9.16 6.26
CA GLN A 334 -1.20 -9.33 4.93
C GLN A 334 -0.20 -10.08 4.07
N LEU A 335 -0.70 -11.00 3.25
CA LEU A 335 0.06 -11.72 2.24
C LEU A 335 -0.83 -11.88 1.03
N GLY A 336 -0.38 -11.45 -0.12
CA GLY A 336 -1.13 -11.53 -1.36
C GLY A 336 -0.29 -12.08 -2.50
N VAL A 337 -0.96 -12.61 -3.49
CA VAL A 337 -0.37 -13.06 -4.76
C VAL A 337 -1.03 -12.34 -5.91
N THR A 338 -0.26 -12.07 -6.96
CA THR A 338 -0.73 -11.42 -8.18
C THR A 338 -0.20 -12.21 -9.36
N GLY A 339 -1.04 -12.45 -10.36
CA GLY A 339 -0.63 -13.02 -11.64
C GLY A 339 -1.22 -12.19 -12.77
N GLY A 340 -0.46 -11.93 -13.82
CA GLY A 340 -0.92 -11.09 -14.91
C GLY A 340 -0.17 -11.30 -16.21
N ILE A 341 -0.69 -10.69 -17.24
CA ILE A 341 -0.08 -10.56 -18.56
C ILE A 341 -0.20 -9.12 -19.01
N ASP A 342 0.85 -8.59 -19.60
CA ASP A 342 0.82 -7.30 -20.27
C ASP A 342 1.56 -7.35 -21.61
N TYR A 343 1.26 -6.37 -22.44
CA TYR A 343 1.86 -6.15 -23.73
C TYR A 343 2.46 -4.75 -23.75
N SER A 344 3.70 -4.65 -24.21
CA SER A 344 4.43 -3.39 -24.41
C SER A 344 4.79 -3.24 -25.87
N ASP A 345 4.55 -2.06 -26.42
CA ASP A 345 4.92 -1.66 -27.76
C ASP A 345 5.59 -0.29 -27.68
N ARG A 346 6.90 -0.24 -27.96
CA ARG A 346 7.69 0.98 -27.87
C ARG A 346 8.47 1.21 -29.15
N ARG A 347 8.34 2.43 -29.67
CA ARG A 347 9.11 2.95 -30.79
C ARG A 347 9.95 4.13 -30.34
N ASN A 348 11.25 4.09 -30.64
CA ASN A 348 12.18 5.20 -30.46
C ASN A 348 12.68 5.61 -31.84
N ASP A 349 12.51 6.89 -32.19
CA ASP A 349 13.03 7.50 -33.40
C ASP A 349 14.16 8.44 -33.01
N TYR A 350 15.34 8.26 -33.59
CA TYR A 350 16.52 9.07 -33.35
C TYR A 350 16.78 9.97 -34.56
N ASP A 351 16.64 11.29 -34.37
CA ASP A 351 17.08 12.29 -35.33
C ASP A 351 18.53 12.65 -34.98
N LEU A 352 19.42 12.54 -35.97
CA LEU A 352 20.84 12.80 -35.81
C LEU A 352 21.26 14.02 -36.62
N ARG A 353 22.17 14.84 -36.08
CA ARG A 353 22.77 15.96 -36.81
C ARG A 353 24.22 16.19 -36.39
N ALA A 354 25.02 16.66 -37.32
CA ALA A 354 26.37 17.14 -37.08
C ALA A 354 26.36 18.66 -37.09
N ARG A 355 26.93 19.29 -36.09
CA ARG A 355 27.06 20.75 -35.98
C ARG A 355 28.55 21.11 -35.91
N GLY A 356 29.02 21.99 -36.79
CA GLY A 356 30.38 22.46 -36.80
C GLY A 356 30.61 23.58 -37.84
N PHE A 357 31.64 24.39 -37.68
CA PHE A 357 31.98 25.50 -38.57
C PHE A 357 30.85 26.49 -38.86
N GLY A 358 29.87 26.61 -37.93
CA GLY A 358 28.69 27.47 -38.13
C GLY A 358 27.59 26.86 -38.98
N GLU A 359 27.74 25.61 -39.43
CA GLU A 359 26.78 24.86 -40.21
C GLU A 359 26.18 23.70 -39.39
N THR A 360 24.98 23.26 -39.78
CA THR A 360 24.30 22.07 -39.23
C THR A 360 23.94 21.17 -40.41
N LEU A 361 24.34 19.91 -40.32
CA LEU A 361 24.05 18.89 -41.30
C LEU A 361 23.18 17.80 -40.68
N ASP A 362 21.98 17.62 -41.18
CA ASP A 362 21.11 16.50 -40.77
C ASP A 362 21.67 15.19 -41.33
N LEU A 363 21.75 14.21 -40.43
CA LEU A 363 22.22 12.86 -40.75
C LEU A 363 21.03 11.90 -40.84
N PRO A 364 21.19 10.75 -41.54
CA PRO A 364 20.15 9.72 -41.52
C PRO A 364 19.81 9.30 -40.08
N GLY A 365 18.55 9.43 -39.73
CA GLY A 365 18.03 8.98 -38.46
C GLY A 365 17.88 7.46 -38.37
N GLU A 366 17.66 6.97 -37.20
CA GLU A 366 17.42 5.55 -36.93
C GLU A 366 16.13 5.38 -36.14
N SER A 367 15.39 4.31 -36.42
CA SER A 367 14.18 3.94 -35.69
C SER A 367 14.35 2.58 -35.07
N GLN A 368 14.05 2.47 -33.79
CA GLN A 368 14.00 1.22 -33.05
C GLN A 368 12.57 0.94 -32.62
N HIS A 369 12.07 -0.24 -32.90
CA HIS A 369 10.74 -0.69 -32.54
C HIS A 369 10.82 -2.01 -31.78
N VAL A 370 10.36 -2.02 -30.53
CA VAL A 370 10.38 -3.20 -29.64
C VAL A 370 8.97 -3.41 -29.11
N ARG A 371 8.44 -4.61 -29.35
CA ARG A 371 7.13 -5.03 -28.83
C ARG A 371 7.17 -6.46 -28.34
N TYR A 372 6.50 -6.73 -27.23
CA TYR A 372 6.46 -8.05 -26.62
C TYR A 372 5.35 -8.16 -25.58
N PRO A 373 4.78 -9.35 -25.40
CA PRO A 373 4.02 -9.69 -24.20
C PRO A 373 4.95 -10.15 -23.09
N ALA A 374 4.52 -9.94 -21.83
CA ALA A 374 5.21 -10.44 -20.66
C ALA A 374 4.22 -10.98 -19.62
N LEU A 375 4.59 -12.09 -18.99
CA LEU A 375 3.89 -12.66 -17.85
C LEU A 375 4.47 -12.08 -16.56
N GLU A 376 3.61 -11.83 -15.59
CA GLU A 376 4.02 -11.35 -14.28
C GLU A 376 3.44 -12.23 -13.17
N PHE A 377 4.28 -12.63 -12.23
CA PHE A 377 3.86 -13.26 -10.99
C PHE A 377 4.48 -12.53 -9.81
N GLY A 378 3.66 -12.11 -8.86
CA GLY A 378 4.08 -11.33 -7.71
C GLY A 378 3.57 -11.89 -6.39
N VAL A 379 4.41 -11.77 -5.36
CA VAL A 379 4.04 -12.01 -3.96
C VAL A 379 4.29 -10.72 -3.20
N ASN A 380 3.30 -10.27 -2.45
CA ASN A 380 3.43 -9.07 -1.61
C ASN A 380 3.02 -9.37 -0.17
N GLY A 381 3.70 -8.77 0.77
CA GLY A 381 3.45 -8.93 2.19
C GLY A 381 3.52 -7.62 2.96
N LEU A 382 2.75 -7.54 4.04
CA LEU A 382 2.79 -6.48 5.03
C LEU A 382 2.75 -7.11 6.42
N ARG A 383 3.59 -6.64 7.30
CA ARG A 383 3.56 -6.97 8.72
C ARG A 383 3.63 -5.69 9.53
N GLU A 384 2.68 -5.53 10.42
CA GLU A 384 2.62 -4.41 11.36
C GLU A 384 2.80 -4.89 12.80
N TRP A 385 3.55 -4.13 13.55
CA TRP A 385 3.73 -4.21 15.00
C TRP A 385 3.32 -2.86 15.60
N GLU A 386 3.33 -2.74 16.90
CA GLU A 386 2.89 -1.53 17.60
C GLU A 386 3.59 -0.24 17.13
N LYS A 387 4.90 -0.31 16.86
CA LYS A 387 5.73 0.85 16.46
C LYS A 387 6.44 0.68 15.12
N THR A 388 6.25 -0.47 14.48
CA THR A 388 7.01 -0.82 13.27
C THR A 388 6.08 -1.40 12.22
N SER A 389 6.27 -1.03 10.97
CA SER A 389 5.68 -1.72 9.83
C SER A 389 6.77 -2.10 8.83
N VAL A 390 6.60 -3.26 8.22
CA VAL A 390 7.46 -3.75 7.15
C VAL A 390 6.56 -4.27 6.04
N SER A 391 6.80 -3.80 4.81
CA SER A 391 6.13 -4.31 3.62
C SER A 391 7.15 -4.63 2.54
N GLY A 392 6.82 -5.61 1.72
CA GLY A 392 7.68 -6.00 0.61
C GLY A 392 6.90 -6.64 -0.53
N ARG A 393 7.52 -6.64 -1.69
CA ARG A 393 7.03 -7.33 -2.88
C ARG A 393 8.21 -7.99 -3.59
N LEU A 394 7.99 -9.22 -4.05
CA LEU A 394 8.85 -9.93 -4.96
C LEU A 394 8.06 -10.21 -6.22
N THR A 395 8.60 -9.88 -7.37
CA THR A 395 7.95 -10.06 -8.67
C THR A 395 8.89 -10.76 -9.62
N LEU A 396 8.39 -11.80 -10.28
CA LEU A 396 9.01 -12.46 -11.42
C LEU A 396 8.29 -11.98 -12.68
N ARG A 397 9.05 -11.47 -13.65
CA ARG A 397 8.57 -11.14 -14.99
C ARG A 397 9.27 -12.01 -16.01
N GLN A 398 8.49 -12.58 -16.90
CA GLN A 398 8.95 -13.40 -18.02
C GLN A 398 8.48 -12.78 -19.32
N GLY A 399 9.41 -12.28 -20.13
CA GLY A 399 9.14 -11.93 -21.51
C GLY A 399 8.76 -13.17 -22.33
N VAL A 400 7.98 -12.98 -23.36
CA VAL A 400 7.54 -14.08 -24.23
C VAL A 400 7.83 -13.71 -25.69
N ASP A 401 8.79 -14.39 -26.30
CA ASP A 401 9.12 -14.19 -27.72
C ASP A 401 8.11 -14.92 -28.61
N ALA A 402 6.85 -14.54 -28.51
CA ALA A 402 5.72 -15.06 -29.27
C ALA A 402 4.60 -14.00 -29.33
N LEU A 403 3.45 -14.34 -29.93
CA LEU A 403 2.26 -13.48 -29.98
C LEU A 403 2.53 -12.10 -30.61
N GLY A 404 3.41 -12.04 -31.61
CA GLY A 404 3.77 -10.81 -32.31
C GLY A 404 4.93 -10.04 -31.69
N ALA A 405 5.70 -10.66 -30.79
CA ALA A 405 6.94 -10.09 -30.27
C ALA A 405 7.92 -9.79 -31.41
N SER A 406 8.59 -8.67 -31.36
CA SER A 406 9.63 -8.29 -32.32
C SER A 406 10.50 -7.16 -31.81
N ALA A 407 11.79 -7.17 -32.17
CA ALA A 407 12.72 -6.10 -31.97
C ALA A 407 13.39 -5.75 -33.29
N SER A 408 13.30 -4.50 -33.72
CA SER A 408 13.90 -4.06 -34.98
C SER A 408 14.55 -2.67 -34.80
N PRO A 409 15.85 -2.52 -35.00
CA PRO A 409 16.84 -3.60 -35.11
C PRO A 409 16.98 -4.38 -33.79
N SER A 410 17.30 -5.65 -33.83
CA SER A 410 17.35 -6.52 -32.64
C SER A 410 18.47 -6.18 -31.67
N ARG A 411 19.57 -5.63 -32.12
CA ARG A 411 20.73 -5.12 -31.36
C ARG A 411 20.98 -5.76 -29.98
N GLY A 412 20.77 -7.06 -29.85
CA GLY A 412 21.00 -7.80 -28.60
C GLY A 412 19.91 -7.57 -27.55
N THR A 413 18.68 -7.23 -27.92
CA THR A 413 17.55 -7.18 -26.99
C THR A 413 16.89 -8.54 -26.89
N ASP A 414 16.85 -9.11 -25.70
CA ASP A 414 16.19 -10.39 -25.43
C ASP A 414 14.69 -10.16 -25.16
N LEU A 415 13.83 -10.84 -25.93
CA LEU A 415 12.38 -10.76 -25.74
C LEU A 415 11.82 -11.87 -24.84
N ASP A 416 12.58 -12.95 -24.64
CA ASP A 416 12.30 -14.06 -23.74
C ASP A 416 12.99 -13.92 -22.37
N PHE A 417 13.19 -12.68 -21.94
CA PHE A 417 13.91 -12.34 -20.71
C PHE A 417 13.22 -12.87 -19.45
N THR A 418 14.05 -13.15 -18.44
CA THR A 418 13.63 -13.39 -17.06
C THR A 418 14.10 -12.24 -16.18
N LEU A 419 13.20 -11.61 -15.45
CA LEU A 419 13.51 -10.45 -14.63
C LEU A 419 12.89 -10.59 -13.23
N TRP A 420 13.74 -10.55 -12.21
CA TRP A 420 13.34 -10.47 -10.82
C TRP A 420 13.33 -9.01 -10.36
N LYS A 421 12.24 -8.60 -9.73
CA LYS A 421 12.10 -7.29 -9.07
C LYS A 421 11.75 -7.50 -7.61
N SER A 422 12.43 -6.80 -6.73
CA SER A 422 12.14 -6.84 -5.30
C SER A 422 12.07 -5.44 -4.74
N ASN A 423 11.21 -5.25 -3.76
CA ASN A 423 11.18 -4.03 -2.98
C ASN A 423 10.84 -4.33 -1.52
N LEU A 424 11.42 -3.56 -0.62
CA LEU A 424 11.21 -3.66 0.82
C LEU A 424 11.11 -2.27 1.39
N ASP A 425 10.08 -2.01 2.20
CA ASP A 425 9.93 -0.80 2.98
C ASP A 425 9.78 -1.15 4.44
N ALA A 426 10.42 -0.36 5.27
CA ALA A 426 10.29 -0.44 6.70
C ALA A 426 10.10 0.96 7.28
N ALA A 427 9.27 1.07 8.31
CA ALA A 427 9.13 2.31 9.06
C ALA A 427 8.99 2.01 10.54
N TRP A 428 9.64 2.81 11.37
CA TRP A 428 9.71 2.65 12.82
C TRP A 428 9.47 3.99 13.52
N LEU A 429 8.54 4.03 14.47
CA LEU A 429 8.34 5.14 15.39
C LEU A 429 9.37 5.02 16.53
N VAL A 430 10.53 5.66 16.35
CA VAL A 430 11.62 5.65 17.35
C VAL A 430 11.26 6.43 18.60
N ALA A 431 10.38 7.44 18.47
CA ALA A 431 9.77 8.20 19.55
C ALA A 431 8.38 8.71 19.10
N GLU A 432 7.57 9.27 20.01
CA GLU A 432 6.20 9.72 19.70
C GLU A 432 6.08 10.59 18.44
N LYS A 433 7.11 11.39 18.16
CA LYS A 433 7.13 12.34 17.04
C LYS A 433 8.23 12.08 16.02
N TRP A 434 8.99 11.02 16.17
CA TRP A 434 10.09 10.72 15.27
C TRP A 434 9.88 9.40 14.55
N ARG A 435 9.89 9.43 13.24
CA ARG A 435 9.80 8.26 12.38
C ARG A 435 11.11 8.07 11.62
N LEU A 436 11.69 6.90 11.76
CA LEU A 436 12.76 6.41 10.89
C LEU A 436 12.14 5.50 9.84
N SER A 437 12.42 5.72 8.58
CA SER A 437 11.97 4.86 7.50
C SER A 437 13.11 4.51 6.56
N GLY A 438 13.03 3.33 5.97
CA GLY A 438 13.97 2.85 4.97
C GLY A 438 13.23 2.19 3.82
N ALA A 439 13.77 2.31 2.62
CA ALA A 439 13.29 1.63 1.44
C ALA A 439 14.46 1.02 0.67
N LEU A 440 14.24 -0.19 0.14
CA LEU A 440 15.19 -0.89 -0.73
C LEU A 440 14.45 -1.34 -1.99
N GLU A 441 15.10 -1.23 -3.13
CA GLU A 441 14.61 -1.77 -4.40
C GLU A 441 15.76 -2.49 -5.09
N GLY A 442 15.47 -3.62 -5.74
CA GLY A 442 16.42 -4.36 -6.53
C GLY A 442 15.75 -4.96 -7.77
N ALA A 443 16.48 -4.99 -8.86
CA ALA A 443 16.11 -5.71 -10.07
C ALA A 443 17.33 -6.50 -10.57
N TRP A 444 17.07 -7.71 -11.08
CA TRP A 444 18.11 -8.59 -11.56
C TRP A 444 17.64 -9.42 -12.76
N SER A 445 18.44 -9.39 -13.81
CA SER A 445 18.29 -10.20 -15.02
C SER A 445 19.65 -10.53 -15.60
N ASP A 446 19.81 -11.73 -16.17
CA ASP A 446 20.97 -12.10 -16.96
C ASP A 446 20.77 -11.81 -18.46
N ASN A 447 19.60 -11.28 -18.84
CA ASN A 447 19.26 -10.95 -20.21
C ASN A 447 19.52 -9.49 -20.54
N ASP A 448 19.77 -9.18 -21.79
CA ASP A 448 19.80 -7.82 -22.31
C ASP A 448 18.36 -7.28 -22.45
N LEU A 449 17.91 -6.58 -21.44
CA LEU A 449 16.51 -6.21 -21.30
C LEU A 449 16.07 -5.14 -22.32
N PRO A 450 14.81 -5.21 -22.80
CA PRO A 450 14.16 -4.07 -23.42
C PRO A 450 14.23 -2.83 -22.52
N GLU A 451 14.40 -1.65 -23.12
CA GLU A 451 14.53 -0.39 -22.37
C GLU A 451 13.40 -0.20 -21.33
N THR A 452 12.19 -0.62 -21.68
CA THR A 452 11.01 -0.54 -20.81
C THR A 452 11.08 -1.43 -19.55
N GLU A 453 11.94 -2.44 -19.53
CA GLU A 453 12.10 -3.36 -18.39
C GLU A 453 13.32 -3.05 -17.53
N ARG A 454 14.25 -2.24 -18.03
CA ARG A 454 15.46 -1.87 -17.29
C ARG A 454 15.10 -1.18 -15.98
N VAL A 455 15.89 -1.44 -14.93
CA VAL A 455 15.80 -0.68 -13.70
C VAL A 455 16.31 0.74 -13.94
N SER A 456 15.64 1.72 -13.35
CA SER A 456 15.97 3.12 -13.51
C SER A 456 15.89 3.83 -12.16
N PHE A 457 16.89 4.65 -11.85
CA PHE A 457 16.99 5.45 -10.63
C PHE A 457 17.31 6.90 -10.96
N GLY A 458 16.94 7.80 -10.05
CA GLY A 458 17.14 9.23 -10.15
C GLY A 458 15.92 9.97 -9.58
N ALA A 459 16.09 11.25 -9.31
CA ALA A 459 15.05 12.12 -8.78
C ALA A 459 14.30 11.49 -7.58
N GLN A 460 13.05 11.11 -7.74
CA GLN A 460 12.23 10.58 -6.66
C GLN A 460 12.52 9.11 -6.30
N ARG A 461 13.28 8.42 -7.14
CA ARG A 461 13.57 6.98 -6.98
C ARG A 461 15.05 6.73 -6.73
N PHE A 462 15.52 6.98 -5.50
CA PHE A 462 16.94 6.79 -5.11
C PHE A 462 17.90 7.57 -6.01
N GLY A 463 18.22 8.75 -5.61
CA GLY A 463 19.04 9.71 -6.38
C GLY A 463 18.39 11.09 -6.40
N ARG A 464 17.96 11.59 -5.23
CA ARG A 464 17.27 12.90 -5.09
C ARG A 464 18.04 14.05 -5.70
N GLY A 465 19.37 13.97 -5.70
CA GLY A 465 20.26 14.98 -6.28
C GLY A 465 20.48 14.85 -7.79
N TYR A 466 19.78 13.96 -8.50
CA TYR A 466 19.98 13.67 -9.91
C TYR A 466 18.72 13.92 -10.74
N PRO A 467 18.85 14.05 -12.08
CA PRO A 467 17.72 13.99 -12.99
C PRO A 467 16.94 12.68 -12.85
N ASP A 468 15.70 12.67 -13.30
CA ASP A 468 14.91 11.46 -13.41
C ASP A 468 15.50 10.52 -14.46
N GLY A 469 15.55 9.21 -14.14
CA GLY A 469 16.11 8.22 -15.04
C GLY A 469 17.64 8.26 -15.23
N GLU A 470 18.37 9.01 -14.40
CA GLU A 470 19.82 9.20 -14.52
C GLU A 470 20.60 7.88 -14.63
N ALA A 471 20.31 6.91 -13.78
CA ALA A 471 20.95 5.60 -13.80
C ALA A 471 19.99 4.54 -14.29
N SER A 472 20.32 3.89 -15.41
CA SER A 472 19.55 2.77 -15.98
C SER A 472 20.41 1.54 -16.15
N GLY A 473 19.82 0.34 -16.17
CA GLY A 473 20.56 -0.90 -16.38
C GLY A 473 19.66 -2.15 -16.38
N ASP A 474 20.23 -3.28 -16.79
CA ASP A 474 19.54 -4.58 -16.81
C ASP A 474 19.39 -5.13 -15.38
N TYR A 475 20.32 -4.76 -14.51
CA TYR A 475 20.24 -5.05 -13.09
C TYR A 475 20.76 -3.90 -12.23
N GLY A 476 20.28 -3.83 -10.99
CA GLY A 476 20.67 -2.78 -10.08
C GLY A 476 19.90 -2.81 -8.78
N TYR A 477 20.32 -1.96 -7.87
CA TYR A 477 19.66 -1.78 -6.59
C TYR A 477 19.71 -0.31 -6.14
N GLY A 478 18.74 0.08 -5.34
CA GLY A 478 18.68 1.37 -4.69
C GLY A 478 18.21 1.23 -3.25
N GLY A 479 18.59 2.17 -2.42
CA GLY A 479 18.20 2.24 -1.02
C GLY A 479 18.17 3.65 -0.50
N GLN A 480 17.27 3.91 0.45
CA GLN A 480 17.18 5.18 1.16
C GLN A 480 16.88 4.99 2.63
N ILE A 481 17.29 5.95 3.43
CA ILE A 481 16.92 6.11 4.83
C ILE A 481 16.45 7.54 5.06
N GLU A 482 15.34 7.69 5.79
CA GLU A 482 14.75 8.98 6.11
C GLU A 482 14.42 9.07 7.61
N LEU A 483 14.79 10.17 8.23
CA LEU A 483 14.37 10.55 9.58
C LEU A 483 13.42 11.74 9.48
N ARG A 484 12.17 11.56 9.93
CA ARG A 484 11.10 12.56 9.82
C ARG A 484 10.53 12.91 11.18
N TYR A 485 10.36 14.20 11.43
CA TYR A 485 9.65 14.70 12.61
C TYR A 485 8.17 14.90 12.29
N LEU A 486 7.31 14.26 13.07
CA LEU A 486 5.85 14.28 12.90
C LEU A 486 5.25 15.37 13.81
N HIS A 487 5.00 16.54 13.25
CA HIS A 487 4.34 17.62 13.97
C HIS A 487 2.93 17.84 13.42
N MET A 488 1.94 17.64 14.27
CA MET A 488 0.52 17.88 13.97
C MET A 488 0.00 19.03 14.81
N ARG A 489 -0.57 20.04 14.15
CA ARG A 489 -1.18 21.22 14.80
C ARG A 489 -2.70 21.02 14.88
N LYS A 490 -3.24 20.97 16.08
CA LYS A 490 -4.68 20.76 16.31
C LYS A 490 -5.54 21.99 16.04
N GLU A 491 -4.94 23.18 16.06
CA GLU A 491 -5.64 24.47 16.06
C GLU A 491 -5.78 25.09 14.66
N SER A 492 -5.12 24.54 13.63
CA SER A 492 -5.17 25.09 12.27
C SER A 492 -5.89 24.15 11.34
N THR A 493 -6.91 24.66 10.66
CA THR A 493 -7.65 23.94 9.62
C THR A 493 -6.89 23.87 8.29
N TRP A 494 -5.99 24.84 8.02
CA TRP A 494 -5.24 24.95 6.78
C TRP A 494 -3.85 24.33 6.85
N LEU A 495 -3.18 24.39 8.00
CA LEU A 495 -1.84 23.89 8.21
C LEU A 495 -1.84 22.98 9.44
N SER A 496 -2.40 21.80 9.28
CA SER A 496 -2.48 20.83 10.36
C SER A 496 -1.20 20.00 10.51
N THR A 497 -0.40 19.93 9.46
CA THR A 497 0.80 19.07 9.41
C THR A 497 2.01 19.86 8.95
N VAL A 498 3.12 19.74 9.71
CA VAL A 498 4.46 20.25 9.34
C VAL A 498 5.46 19.16 9.67
N GLN A 499 6.09 18.57 8.67
CA GLN A 499 6.97 17.41 8.84
C GLN A 499 8.32 17.65 8.17
N PRO A 500 9.30 18.24 8.87
CA PRO A 500 10.68 18.29 8.39
C PRO A 500 11.30 16.88 8.39
N TYR A 501 12.19 16.64 7.42
CA TYR A 501 12.90 15.38 7.30
C TYR A 501 14.32 15.56 6.76
N LEU A 502 15.13 14.56 7.05
CA LEU A 502 16.46 14.37 6.47
C LEU A 502 16.47 12.98 5.80
N LEU A 503 17.13 12.91 4.65
CA LEU A 503 17.17 11.69 3.84
C LEU A 503 18.59 11.51 3.28
N ALA A 504 19.01 10.25 3.21
CA ALA A 504 20.17 9.82 2.43
C ALA A 504 19.77 8.65 1.54
N ASP A 505 20.23 8.67 0.31
CA ASP A 505 19.96 7.61 -0.66
C ASP A 505 21.22 7.20 -1.44
N THR A 506 21.14 6.01 -2.01
CA THR A 506 22.12 5.49 -2.96
C THR A 506 21.47 4.56 -3.95
N ALA A 507 22.00 4.50 -5.17
CA ALA A 507 21.58 3.53 -6.17
C ALA A 507 22.76 3.14 -7.06
N ARG A 508 22.70 1.94 -7.63
CA ARG A 508 23.70 1.46 -8.57
C ARG A 508 23.04 0.61 -9.63
N THR A 509 23.40 0.84 -10.88
CA THR A 509 22.95 0.07 -12.03
C THR A 509 24.10 -0.54 -12.80
N ARG A 510 23.82 -1.58 -13.56
CA ARG A 510 24.75 -2.23 -14.49
C ARG A 510 24.00 -2.80 -15.69
N PHE A 511 24.71 -2.94 -16.80
CA PHE A 511 24.28 -3.63 -18.00
C PHE A 511 24.97 -4.98 -18.12
N ASN A 512 24.33 -5.93 -18.75
CA ASN A 512 24.95 -7.21 -19.12
C ASN A 512 25.94 -7.03 -20.27
N GLN A 513 25.64 -6.11 -21.19
CA GLN A 513 26.55 -5.78 -22.30
C GLN A 513 27.74 -4.93 -21.79
N PRO A 514 28.99 -5.39 -22.01
CA PRO A 514 30.18 -4.66 -21.54
C PRO A 514 30.37 -3.27 -22.18
N ALA A 515 29.73 -3.02 -23.32
CA ALA A 515 29.79 -1.73 -24.02
C ALA A 515 29.12 -0.59 -23.25
N PHE A 516 28.18 -0.92 -22.36
CA PHE A 516 27.45 0.07 -21.55
C PHE A 516 27.97 0.12 -20.12
N ARG A 517 28.12 1.33 -19.61
CA ARG A 517 28.58 1.55 -18.24
C ARG A 517 27.39 1.82 -17.33
N GLY A 518 27.34 1.08 -16.23
CA GLY A 518 26.43 1.41 -15.12
C GLY A 518 26.88 2.65 -14.36
N GLN A 519 25.96 3.23 -13.60
CA GLN A 519 26.16 4.44 -12.81
C GLN A 519 25.96 4.15 -11.33
N THR A 520 26.59 5.00 -10.49
CA THR A 520 26.43 4.96 -9.04
C THR A 520 25.95 6.33 -8.56
N LEU A 521 24.71 6.36 -8.10
CA LEU A 521 24.11 7.55 -7.52
C LEU A 521 24.26 7.55 -6.01
N GLY A 522 24.27 8.71 -5.42
CA GLY A 522 24.17 8.91 -3.98
C GLY A 522 23.72 10.33 -3.71
N SER A 523 22.82 10.54 -2.75
CA SER A 523 22.36 11.88 -2.39
C SER A 523 22.15 12.02 -0.89
N VAL A 524 22.27 13.27 -0.44
CA VAL A 524 21.75 13.70 0.84
C VAL A 524 20.71 14.78 0.58
N ALA A 525 19.58 14.71 1.26
CA ALA A 525 18.48 15.65 1.08
C ALA A 525 17.88 16.07 2.42
N GLY A 526 17.34 17.27 2.44
CA GLY A 526 16.51 17.76 3.54
C GLY A 526 15.29 18.46 2.98
N GLY A 527 14.17 18.26 3.62
CA GLY A 527 12.91 18.83 3.16
C GLY A 527 11.90 19.05 4.27
N VAL A 528 10.82 19.72 3.92
CA VAL A 528 9.68 19.94 4.80
C VAL A 528 8.41 19.69 4.03
N MET A 529 7.55 18.85 4.58
CA MET A 529 6.20 18.63 4.08
C MET A 529 5.20 19.43 4.91
N PHE A 530 4.33 20.15 4.23
CA PHE A 530 3.21 20.91 4.78
C PHE A 530 1.89 20.35 4.26
N GLY A 531 0.83 20.42 5.03
CA GLY A 531 -0.48 20.01 4.56
C GLY A 531 -1.59 20.14 5.59
N ASP A 532 -2.80 19.90 5.14
CA ASP A 532 -3.99 19.85 5.98
C ASP A 532 -4.51 18.42 6.18
N ASN A 533 -3.81 17.41 5.65
CA ASN A 533 -4.17 15.99 5.63
C ASN A 533 -5.49 15.65 4.90
N ARG A 534 -6.07 16.61 4.19
CA ARG A 534 -7.34 16.44 3.48
C ARG A 534 -7.28 16.87 2.03
N HIS A 535 -6.93 18.13 1.82
CA HIS A 535 -7.05 18.78 0.52
C HIS A 535 -5.72 18.85 -0.18
N TYR A 536 -4.63 19.14 0.56
CA TYR A 536 -3.35 19.33 -0.06
C TYR A 536 -2.18 18.85 0.79
N SER A 537 -1.09 18.55 0.11
CA SER A 537 0.24 18.46 0.67
C SER A 537 1.24 19.20 -0.23
N LEU A 538 2.17 19.90 0.38
CA LEU A 538 3.24 20.62 -0.27
C LEU A 538 4.57 20.16 0.32
N THR A 539 5.51 19.74 -0.51
CA THR A 539 6.84 19.33 -0.09
C THR A 539 7.88 20.20 -0.77
N LEU A 540 8.72 20.84 0.03
CA LEU A 540 9.93 21.52 -0.41
C LEU A 540 11.13 20.67 -0.04
N GLU A 541 12.00 20.40 -1.00
CA GLU A 541 13.19 19.57 -0.77
C GLU A 541 14.41 20.22 -1.43
N ALA A 542 15.56 20.14 -0.75
CA ALA A 542 16.87 20.43 -1.28
C ALA A 542 17.72 19.16 -1.19
N ALA A 543 18.29 18.73 -2.31
CA ALA A 543 19.10 17.54 -2.42
C ALA A 543 20.46 17.85 -3.05
N ARG A 544 21.50 17.14 -2.62
CA ARG A 544 22.85 17.26 -3.16
C ARG A 544 23.40 15.90 -3.56
N PRO A 545 23.90 15.74 -4.81
CA PRO A 545 24.54 14.51 -5.24
C PRO A 545 25.84 14.26 -4.47
N THR A 546 26.10 12.98 -4.15
CA THR A 546 27.35 12.53 -3.48
C THR A 546 28.06 11.44 -4.27
N GLY A 547 27.39 10.77 -5.21
CA GLY A 547 27.93 9.75 -6.11
C GLY A 547 28.56 10.31 -7.39
N ASP A 548 28.27 9.71 -8.53
CA ASP A 548 28.73 10.17 -9.84
C ASP A 548 28.24 11.61 -10.14
N LEU A 549 28.81 12.28 -11.11
CA LEU A 549 28.32 13.59 -11.53
C LEU A 549 26.99 13.43 -12.26
N PRO A 550 26.00 14.30 -12.00
CA PRO A 550 24.76 14.31 -12.78
C PRO A 550 25.04 14.60 -14.26
N SER A 551 24.31 13.97 -15.16
CA SER A 551 24.46 14.11 -16.61
C SER A 551 24.24 15.56 -17.11
N ASP A 552 23.39 16.33 -16.41
CA ASP A 552 23.04 17.72 -16.73
C ASP A 552 23.84 18.76 -15.95
N ALA A 553 24.94 18.38 -15.31
CA ALA A 553 25.74 19.28 -14.49
C ALA A 553 27.24 18.91 -14.47
N SER A 554 28.11 19.92 -14.48
CA SER A 554 29.55 19.76 -14.30
C SER A 554 29.99 19.72 -12.84
N ARG A 555 29.10 19.93 -11.90
CA ARG A 555 29.36 19.97 -10.45
C ARG A 555 28.23 19.28 -9.67
N ARG A 556 28.52 18.92 -8.41
CA ARG A 556 27.55 18.40 -7.46
C ARG A 556 26.85 19.55 -6.73
N ASP A 557 26.06 20.33 -7.46
CA ASP A 557 25.32 21.47 -6.92
C ASP A 557 24.01 21.01 -6.23
N TRP A 558 23.48 21.87 -5.35
CA TRP A 558 22.18 21.65 -4.75
C TRP A 558 21.06 21.71 -5.80
N ARG A 559 20.14 20.78 -5.72
CA ARG A 559 18.91 20.73 -6.51
C ARG A 559 17.72 20.96 -5.61
N TYR A 560 16.81 21.77 -6.07
CA TYR A 560 15.60 22.10 -5.35
C TYR A 560 14.41 21.49 -6.09
N SER A 561 13.45 20.98 -5.33
CA SER A 561 12.19 20.47 -5.86
C SER A 561 11.02 20.96 -5.02
N LEU A 562 9.90 21.18 -5.70
CA LEU A 562 8.60 21.49 -5.13
C LEU A 562 7.61 20.44 -5.63
N THR A 563 6.99 19.73 -4.72
CA THR A 563 5.89 18.82 -5.04
C THR A 563 4.62 19.31 -4.35
N VAL A 564 3.55 19.52 -5.10
CA VAL A 564 2.24 19.91 -4.57
C VAL A 564 1.21 18.89 -5.01
N SER A 565 0.59 18.22 -4.06
CA SER A 565 -0.56 17.34 -4.34
C SER A 565 -1.84 17.98 -3.85
N TRP A 566 -2.87 17.94 -4.67
CA TRP A 566 -4.18 18.51 -4.38
C TRP A 566 -5.29 17.51 -4.64
N ASN A 567 -6.20 17.36 -3.67
CA ASN A 567 -7.42 16.57 -3.80
C ASN A 567 -8.65 17.50 -3.86
N PHE A 568 -9.35 17.49 -4.99
CA PHE A 568 -10.49 18.39 -5.24
C PHE A 568 -11.79 17.91 -4.62
N ASN A 569 -11.85 16.69 -4.12
CA ASN A 569 -13.08 16.12 -3.56
C ASN A 569 -13.50 16.70 -2.22
N ASN A 570 -12.56 17.28 -1.51
CA ASN A 570 -12.77 17.77 -0.15
C ASN A 570 -13.05 19.29 -0.09
N LEU A 571 -13.36 19.94 -1.20
CA LEU A 571 -13.60 21.39 -1.29
C LEU A 571 -14.93 21.87 -0.68
N ARG A 572 -15.53 21.10 0.27
CA ARG A 572 -16.70 21.54 1.06
C ARG A 572 -16.54 21.31 2.54
#